data_15edb671838ae7ad451acf7f078d778e
#
_entry.id   15edb671838ae7ad451acf7f078d778e
#
_cell.length_a   1.000
_cell.length_b   1.000
_cell.length_c   1.000
_cell.angle_alpha   90.00
_cell.angle_beta   90.00
_cell.angle_gamma   90.00
#
_symmetry.space_group_name_H-M   'P 1'
#
loop_
_entity.id
_entity.type
_entity.pdbx_description
1 polymer ?
#
loop_
_entity_poly.entity_id
_entity_poly.type
_entity_poly.pdbx_seq_one_letter_code
_entity_poly.pdbx_strand_id
1 'polypeptide(L)'
;MAHAPVPSADELIRLYEAGELAAELARYHEGPEETEETFLQRCIELHNDKKIDLVIVPCEPSFKNIPAHDFFTAQQFYCEAIPKLDGDVTALMECCRALIEQAGADGAAGLPNDAFRLWCQNNPVEGAVVISKARSGDDLAKRFVTFALQAAGNVDLAVDFVQSYDDERRLFGMAALGRMTIDDPSKAQEAIRVLEPYLSARNDDNVRANALFTTFDVLKKHNDAQKASSFIEAAADQPGPATLHSLAQVIWLQNKLLAPQAIQTALDALQTVQSGHRGTLRILDFGLQKLLGTENGLMVLDFLTAKLRDDKITLDSFSTTASELIQNNRQRLYKIIVSWFLSGSIALCENVERLIPFDEKRPFNANIAALGLPSAHQVFLCRKAIGFLFLRPVICCSILVSVLRGRDKNAADEVTDLLFEPLLVNYSGNVVEYLKKITTDDPAHAAVHKALERHQAYIAGLEATGLIKELHPSDYERDVVRQRTSDEMRAAQKAAEHHSVLLSTVRRSTLLYGKRSLTYLLDEDGSRRAVALDLQSVGVSFEMPRHDVLDPVGLDFMLRVFRVEKLK
;
A
#
# COMPACT_ATOMS: atom_id res chain seq x y z
N MET A 1 -5.73 39.19 0.40
CA MET A 1 -6.80 39.58 -0.52
C MET A 1 -8.02 39.95 0.31
N ALA A 2 -8.79 40.99 -0.08
CA ALA A 2 -10.07 41.25 0.59
C ALA A 2 -11.04 40.15 0.15
N HIS A 3 -11.54 39.38 1.10
CA HIS A 3 -12.55 38.34 0.80
C HIS A 3 -13.80 39.00 0.19
N ALA A 4 -14.37 38.38 -0.83
CA ALA A 4 -15.61 38.85 -1.41
C ALA A 4 -16.70 38.80 -0.31
N PRO A 5 -17.54 39.84 -0.21
CA PRO A 5 -18.63 39.82 0.78
C PRO A 5 -19.64 38.74 0.42
N VAL A 6 -20.25 38.11 1.43
CA VAL A 6 -21.32 37.11 1.21
C VAL A 6 -22.45 37.76 0.37
N PRO A 7 -22.86 37.15 -0.77
CA PRO A 7 -23.94 37.66 -1.60
C PRO A 7 -25.21 37.88 -0.78
N SER A 8 -25.91 38.97 -1.07
CA SER A 8 -27.20 39.27 -0.45
C SER A 8 -28.28 38.27 -0.90
N ALA A 9 -29.39 38.19 -0.16
CA ALA A 9 -30.52 37.32 -0.51
C ALA A 9 -31.04 37.63 -1.92
N ASP A 10 -31.19 38.91 -2.25
CA ASP A 10 -31.68 39.36 -3.59
C ASP A 10 -30.66 39.02 -4.70
N GLU A 11 -29.40 39.03 -4.41
CA GLU A 11 -28.34 38.64 -5.35
C GLU A 11 -28.35 37.13 -5.61
N LEU A 12 -28.50 36.30 -4.58
CA LEU A 12 -28.61 34.83 -4.72
C LEU A 12 -29.87 34.44 -5.53
N ILE A 13 -30.99 35.11 -5.31
CA ILE A 13 -32.20 34.88 -6.10
C ILE A 13 -31.96 35.21 -7.57
N ARG A 14 -31.31 36.36 -7.86
CA ARG A 14 -30.97 36.74 -9.25
C ARG A 14 -30.03 35.75 -9.91
N LEU A 15 -29.00 35.28 -9.19
CA LEU A 15 -28.09 34.25 -9.69
C LEU A 15 -28.79 32.93 -9.98
N TYR A 16 -29.75 32.55 -9.13
CA TYR A 16 -30.59 31.39 -9.36
C TYR A 16 -31.47 31.55 -10.62
N GLU A 17 -32.18 32.66 -10.77
CA GLU A 17 -33.02 32.95 -11.94
C GLU A 17 -32.20 33.03 -13.25
N ALA A 18 -30.94 33.47 -13.16
CA ALA A 18 -30.03 33.52 -14.31
C ALA A 18 -29.39 32.15 -14.64
N GLY A 19 -29.53 31.12 -13.78
CA GLY A 19 -28.85 29.81 -13.90
C GLY A 19 -27.35 29.87 -13.58
N GLU A 20 -26.90 30.89 -12.86
CA GLU A 20 -25.50 31.15 -12.50
C GLU A 20 -25.17 30.78 -11.04
N LEU A 21 -26.16 30.34 -10.25
CA LEU A 21 -25.97 30.00 -8.83
C LEU A 21 -24.91 28.89 -8.62
N ALA A 22 -24.82 27.94 -9.54
CA ALA A 22 -23.86 26.85 -9.49
C ALA A 22 -22.41 27.32 -9.37
N ALA A 23 -22.03 28.39 -10.07
CA ALA A 23 -20.68 28.97 -10.01
C ALA A 23 -20.39 29.62 -8.65
N GLU A 24 -21.41 30.19 -8.00
CA GLU A 24 -21.26 30.80 -6.68
C GLU A 24 -21.13 29.76 -5.58
N LEU A 25 -21.87 28.63 -5.68
CA LEU A 25 -21.74 27.50 -4.76
C LEU A 25 -20.33 26.89 -4.80
N ALA A 26 -19.67 26.93 -5.96
CA ALA A 26 -18.29 26.48 -6.13
C ALA A 26 -17.26 27.35 -5.39
N ARG A 27 -17.60 28.57 -5.01
CA ARG A 27 -16.74 29.49 -4.24
C ARG A 27 -16.95 29.41 -2.73
N TYR A 28 -17.75 28.48 -2.26
CA TYR A 28 -18.16 28.34 -0.85
C TYR A 28 -17.00 28.40 0.15
N HIS A 29 -15.85 27.81 -0.17
CA HIS A 29 -14.67 27.74 0.72
C HIS A 29 -13.62 28.84 0.51
N GLU A 30 -13.91 29.91 -0.21
CA GLU A 30 -12.94 31.00 -0.43
C GLU A 30 -12.89 32.02 0.72
N GLY A 31 -13.75 31.90 1.73
CA GLY A 31 -13.92 32.87 2.83
C GLY A 31 -13.46 32.36 4.21
N PRO A 32 -13.47 33.23 5.23
CA PRO A 32 -13.39 32.82 6.63
C PRO A 32 -14.58 31.95 7.02
N GLU A 33 -14.39 31.06 8.00
CA GLU A 33 -15.40 30.10 8.48
C GLU A 33 -16.75 30.75 8.81
N GLU A 34 -16.77 31.92 9.47
CA GLU A 34 -17.99 32.69 9.76
C GLU A 34 -18.73 33.14 8.48
N THR A 35 -17.97 33.42 7.40
CA THR A 35 -18.52 33.82 6.11
C THR A 35 -19.16 32.64 5.38
N GLU A 36 -18.52 31.48 5.47
CA GLU A 36 -19.01 30.21 4.90
C GLU A 36 -20.32 29.79 5.57
N GLU A 37 -20.37 29.83 6.91
CA GLU A 37 -21.57 29.50 7.68
C GLU A 37 -22.74 30.47 7.34
N THR A 38 -22.46 31.75 7.19
CA THR A 38 -23.49 32.77 6.82
C THR A 38 -24.01 32.54 5.41
N PHE A 39 -23.16 32.16 4.46
CA PHE A 39 -23.55 31.86 3.06
C PHE A 39 -24.45 30.62 3.02
N LEU A 40 -24.00 29.51 3.65
CA LEU A 40 -24.75 28.27 3.75
C LEU A 40 -26.14 28.50 4.35
N GLN A 41 -26.20 29.15 5.51
CA GLN A 41 -27.46 29.42 6.21
C GLN A 41 -28.42 30.23 5.36
N ARG A 42 -27.93 31.28 4.66
CA ARG A 42 -28.73 32.11 3.76
C ARG A 42 -29.32 31.34 2.59
N CYS A 43 -28.51 30.47 1.98
CA CYS A 43 -28.99 29.60 0.89
C CYS A 43 -30.07 28.63 1.37
N ILE A 44 -29.91 28.01 2.54
CA ILE A 44 -30.91 27.12 3.16
C ILE A 44 -32.20 27.85 3.44
N GLU A 45 -32.14 29.03 4.04
CA GLU A 45 -33.34 29.89 4.32
C GLU A 45 -34.08 30.24 3.03
N LEU A 46 -33.37 30.66 1.98
CA LEU A 46 -33.97 30.96 0.69
C LEU A 46 -34.66 29.76 0.03
N HIS A 47 -34.07 28.55 0.19
CA HIS A 47 -34.68 27.32 -0.30
C HIS A 47 -35.96 26.96 0.50
N ASN A 48 -35.86 26.94 1.83
CA ASN A 48 -36.99 26.59 2.67
C ASN A 48 -38.14 27.62 2.58
N ASP A 49 -37.82 28.92 2.29
CA ASP A 49 -38.76 29.97 1.94
C ASP A 49 -39.34 29.83 0.52
N LYS A 50 -38.89 28.86 -0.28
CA LYS A 50 -39.29 28.61 -1.70
C LYS A 50 -38.95 29.76 -2.64
N LYS A 51 -37.91 30.54 -2.35
CA LYS A 51 -37.41 31.63 -3.22
C LYS A 51 -36.41 31.12 -4.25
N ILE A 52 -35.67 30.08 -3.91
CA ILE A 52 -34.78 29.33 -4.80
C ILE A 52 -35.04 27.84 -4.59
N ASP A 53 -34.64 26.98 -5.54
CA ASP A 53 -34.68 25.52 -5.38
C ASP A 53 -33.26 24.93 -5.50
N LEU A 54 -32.61 24.74 -4.36
CA LEU A 54 -31.27 24.19 -4.33
C LEU A 54 -31.23 22.73 -4.81
N VAL A 55 -32.32 22.00 -4.65
CA VAL A 55 -32.36 20.54 -4.95
C VAL A 55 -32.28 20.28 -6.46
N ILE A 56 -32.76 21.20 -7.29
CA ILE A 56 -32.73 21.05 -8.75
C ILE A 56 -31.39 21.44 -9.37
N VAL A 57 -30.63 22.31 -8.72
CA VAL A 57 -29.39 22.90 -9.29
C VAL A 57 -28.35 21.84 -9.68
N PRO A 58 -28.06 20.75 -8.91
CA PRO A 58 -27.13 19.71 -9.33
C PRO A 58 -27.57 18.92 -10.57
N CYS A 59 -28.85 18.96 -10.91
CA CYS A 59 -29.40 18.32 -12.09
C CYS A 59 -29.27 19.20 -13.36
N GLU A 60 -28.98 20.48 -13.22
CA GLU A 60 -28.89 21.43 -14.32
C GLU A 60 -27.58 21.30 -15.13
N PRO A 61 -27.62 21.67 -16.44
CA PRO A 61 -26.43 21.66 -17.27
C PRO A 61 -25.32 22.61 -16.75
N SER A 62 -25.70 23.74 -16.14
CA SER A 62 -24.75 24.70 -15.54
C SER A 62 -23.87 24.07 -14.48
N PHE A 63 -24.43 23.26 -13.61
CA PHE A 63 -23.71 22.55 -12.56
C PHE A 63 -22.79 21.45 -13.12
N LYS A 64 -23.22 20.74 -14.15
CA LYS A 64 -22.42 19.69 -14.81
C LYS A 64 -21.16 20.22 -15.50
N ASN A 65 -21.16 21.50 -15.86
CA ASN A 65 -20.05 22.16 -16.53
C ASN A 65 -19.05 22.83 -15.56
N ILE A 66 -19.25 22.74 -14.25
CA ILE A 66 -18.29 23.25 -13.25
C ILE A 66 -16.96 22.50 -13.38
N PRO A 67 -15.78 23.19 -13.32
CA PRO A 67 -14.48 22.54 -13.31
C PRO A 67 -14.35 21.53 -12.16
N ALA A 68 -13.61 20.45 -12.36
CA ALA A 68 -13.51 19.35 -11.38
C ALA A 68 -13.09 19.81 -9.97
N HIS A 69 -12.19 20.82 -9.88
CA HIS A 69 -11.78 21.38 -8.59
C HIS A 69 -12.95 22.04 -7.86
N ASP A 70 -13.69 22.89 -8.57
CA ASP A 70 -14.80 23.68 -8.02
C ASP A 70 -16.01 22.79 -7.69
N PHE A 71 -16.18 21.68 -8.43
CA PHE A 71 -17.23 20.71 -8.17
C PHE A 71 -17.17 20.13 -6.76
N PHE A 72 -15.99 19.75 -6.27
CA PHE A 72 -15.89 19.17 -4.92
C PHE A 72 -16.20 20.19 -3.82
N THR A 73 -15.90 21.46 -4.05
CA THR A 73 -16.32 22.56 -3.16
C THR A 73 -17.85 22.69 -3.11
N ALA A 74 -18.48 22.71 -4.30
CA ALA A 74 -19.94 22.73 -4.39
C ALA A 74 -20.58 21.47 -3.79
N GLN A 75 -19.98 20.28 -3.99
CA GLN A 75 -20.44 19.03 -3.39
C GLN A 75 -20.41 19.11 -1.86
N GLN A 76 -19.36 19.68 -1.28
CA GLN A 76 -19.27 19.85 0.17
C GLN A 76 -20.37 20.77 0.69
N PHE A 77 -20.63 21.89 0.02
CA PHE A 77 -21.78 22.74 0.32
C PHE A 77 -23.07 21.91 0.41
N TYR A 78 -23.34 21.07 -0.60
CA TYR A 78 -24.53 20.23 -0.59
C TYR A 78 -24.54 19.20 0.55
N CYS A 79 -23.42 18.64 0.89
CA CYS A 79 -23.33 17.67 2.01
C CYS A 79 -23.72 18.32 3.36
N GLU A 80 -23.47 19.63 3.51
CA GLU A 80 -23.84 20.39 4.71
C GLU A 80 -25.26 20.97 4.63
N ALA A 81 -25.73 21.29 3.42
CA ALA A 81 -27.08 21.86 3.20
C ALA A 81 -28.18 20.78 3.27
N ILE A 82 -28.02 19.67 2.53
CA ILE A 82 -29.05 18.61 2.37
C ILE A 82 -29.72 18.23 3.68
N PRO A 83 -29.02 17.98 4.81
CA PRO A 83 -29.67 17.61 6.06
C PRO A 83 -30.66 18.63 6.62
N LYS A 84 -30.62 19.88 6.12
CA LYS A 84 -31.39 21.04 6.61
C LYS A 84 -32.40 21.55 5.58
N LEU A 85 -32.43 20.97 4.36
CA LEU A 85 -33.37 21.40 3.31
C LEU A 85 -34.76 20.78 3.52
N ASP A 86 -35.79 21.60 3.31
CA ASP A 86 -37.16 21.14 3.13
C ASP A 86 -37.37 20.70 1.68
N GLY A 87 -38.02 19.56 1.44
CA GLY A 87 -38.25 19.15 0.06
C GLY A 87 -38.91 17.78 -0.10
N ASP A 88 -39.30 17.50 -1.33
CA ASP A 88 -39.77 16.18 -1.73
C ASP A 88 -38.62 15.17 -1.75
N VAL A 89 -38.84 14.02 -1.17
CA VAL A 89 -37.81 12.97 -1.06
C VAL A 89 -37.30 12.49 -2.43
N THR A 90 -38.16 12.49 -3.46
CA THR A 90 -37.75 12.06 -4.81
C THR A 90 -36.80 13.06 -5.44
N ALA A 91 -37.07 14.37 -5.28
CA ALA A 91 -36.21 15.43 -5.76
C ALA A 91 -34.85 15.39 -5.04
N LEU A 92 -34.82 15.16 -3.71
CA LEU A 92 -33.57 15.02 -2.95
C LEU A 92 -32.77 13.79 -3.34
N MET A 93 -33.41 12.66 -3.63
CA MET A 93 -32.72 11.48 -4.17
C MET A 93 -32.09 11.77 -5.55
N GLU A 94 -32.77 12.51 -6.43
CA GLU A 94 -32.23 12.93 -7.72
C GLU A 94 -31.04 13.89 -7.57
N CYS A 95 -31.13 14.85 -6.65
CA CYS A 95 -30.04 15.75 -6.28
C CYS A 95 -28.78 14.94 -5.85
N CYS A 96 -28.93 14.06 -4.88
CA CYS A 96 -27.84 13.21 -4.41
C CYS A 96 -27.27 12.32 -5.53
N ARG A 97 -28.14 11.74 -6.38
CA ARG A 97 -27.73 10.96 -7.54
C ARG A 97 -26.87 11.77 -8.50
N ALA A 98 -27.30 13.00 -8.82
CA ALA A 98 -26.55 13.89 -9.73
C ALA A 98 -25.15 14.19 -9.17
N LEU A 99 -25.04 14.51 -7.88
CA LEU A 99 -23.75 14.75 -7.21
C LEU A 99 -22.84 13.53 -7.23
N ILE A 100 -23.37 12.33 -6.97
CA ILE A 100 -22.62 11.06 -6.98
C ILE A 100 -22.14 10.73 -8.40
N GLU A 101 -22.99 10.86 -9.40
CA GLU A 101 -22.67 10.54 -10.80
C GLU A 101 -21.59 11.49 -11.35
N GLN A 102 -21.62 12.77 -10.97
CA GLN A 102 -20.62 13.75 -11.40
C GLN A 102 -19.26 13.53 -10.71
N ALA A 103 -19.24 13.10 -9.44
CA ALA A 103 -18.01 12.72 -8.73
C ALA A 103 -17.35 11.47 -9.34
N GLY A 104 -18.12 10.59 -9.96
CA GLY A 104 -17.65 9.41 -10.67
C GLY A 104 -16.95 8.39 -9.74
N ALA A 105 -15.68 8.08 -10.03
CA ALA A 105 -14.90 7.09 -9.27
C ALA A 105 -14.13 7.68 -8.08
N ASP A 106 -14.29 8.96 -7.78
CA ASP A 106 -13.64 9.59 -6.63
C ASP A 106 -14.21 9.08 -5.31
N GLY A 107 -13.37 9.01 -4.28
CA GLY A 107 -13.78 8.60 -2.93
C GLY A 107 -14.85 9.52 -2.31
N ALA A 108 -14.89 10.79 -2.70
CA ALA A 108 -15.89 11.77 -2.27
C ALA A 108 -17.28 11.50 -2.87
N ALA A 109 -17.42 10.65 -3.88
CA ALA A 109 -18.73 10.29 -4.45
C ALA A 109 -19.72 9.73 -3.42
N GLY A 110 -19.22 9.16 -2.32
CA GLY A 110 -20.05 8.63 -1.24
C GLY A 110 -20.61 9.67 -0.26
N LEU A 111 -20.08 10.89 -0.21
CA LEU A 111 -20.47 11.91 0.79
C LEU A 111 -21.94 12.31 0.73
N PRO A 112 -22.57 12.51 -0.45
CA PRO A 112 -24.00 12.84 -0.52
C PRO A 112 -24.92 11.78 0.08
N ASN A 113 -24.49 10.51 0.14
CA ASN A 113 -25.25 9.44 0.79
C ASN A 113 -25.37 9.65 2.30
N ASP A 114 -24.29 10.10 2.97
CA ASP A 114 -24.33 10.41 4.39
C ASP A 114 -25.19 11.65 4.68
N ALA A 115 -25.14 12.65 3.81
CA ALA A 115 -26.02 13.82 3.90
C ALA A 115 -27.50 13.41 3.75
N PHE A 116 -27.82 12.55 2.80
CA PHE A 116 -29.18 11.99 2.62
C PHE A 116 -29.62 11.16 3.83
N ARG A 117 -28.74 10.38 4.41
CA ARG A 117 -29.01 9.62 5.64
C ARG A 117 -29.40 10.55 6.78
N LEU A 118 -28.65 11.63 6.99
CA LEU A 118 -28.93 12.63 8.02
C LEU A 118 -30.27 13.32 7.76
N TRP A 119 -30.56 13.62 6.49
CA TRP A 119 -31.86 14.18 6.11
C TRP A 119 -33.03 13.23 6.43
N CYS A 120 -32.90 11.93 6.11
CA CYS A 120 -33.91 10.92 6.48
C CYS A 120 -34.06 10.79 8.00
N GLN A 121 -32.98 10.98 8.76
CA GLN A 121 -33.04 10.97 10.22
C GLN A 121 -33.85 12.14 10.77
N ASN A 122 -33.71 13.32 10.15
CA ASN A 122 -34.49 14.52 10.49
C ASN A 122 -35.93 14.45 9.97
N ASN A 123 -36.18 13.66 8.90
CA ASN A 123 -37.47 13.50 8.22
C ASN A 123 -37.91 12.03 8.20
N PRO A 124 -38.25 11.39 9.33
CA PRO A 124 -38.48 9.97 9.42
C PRO A 124 -39.69 9.47 8.60
N VAL A 125 -40.69 10.31 8.37
CA VAL A 125 -41.86 9.97 7.53
C VAL A 125 -41.42 9.79 6.08
N GLU A 126 -40.62 10.71 5.57
CA GLU A 126 -40.08 10.68 4.21
C GLU A 126 -39.07 9.52 4.04
N GLY A 127 -38.25 9.26 5.06
CA GLY A 127 -37.39 8.08 5.09
C GLY A 127 -38.18 6.76 4.94
N ALA A 128 -39.35 6.67 5.56
CA ALA A 128 -40.25 5.52 5.41
C ALA A 128 -40.84 5.40 3.99
N VAL A 129 -41.06 6.53 3.31
CA VAL A 129 -41.49 6.57 1.90
C VAL A 129 -40.40 5.95 1.00
N VAL A 130 -39.11 6.30 1.21
CA VAL A 130 -37.98 5.68 0.47
C VAL A 130 -37.99 4.15 0.62
N ILE A 131 -38.12 3.67 1.86
CA ILE A 131 -38.14 2.23 2.15
C ILE A 131 -39.33 1.54 1.46
N SER A 132 -40.50 2.18 1.47
CA SER A 132 -41.69 1.67 0.80
C SER A 132 -41.54 1.63 -0.73
N LYS A 133 -41.02 2.70 -1.35
CA LYS A 133 -40.75 2.75 -2.79
C LYS A 133 -39.71 1.70 -3.21
N ALA A 134 -38.64 1.51 -2.45
CA ALA A 134 -37.65 0.48 -2.71
C ALA A 134 -38.27 -0.95 -2.65
N ARG A 135 -39.18 -1.20 -1.70
CA ARG A 135 -39.94 -2.46 -1.62
C ARG A 135 -40.85 -2.66 -2.83
N SER A 136 -41.40 -1.61 -3.42
CA SER A 136 -42.19 -1.70 -4.64
C SER A 136 -41.38 -1.82 -5.93
N GLY A 137 -40.04 -1.72 -5.84
CA GLY A 137 -39.14 -1.91 -6.97
C GLY A 137 -38.67 -0.62 -7.65
N ASP A 138 -38.90 0.55 -7.04
CA ASP A 138 -38.42 1.84 -7.56
C ASP A 138 -36.87 1.88 -7.57
N ASP A 139 -36.27 2.02 -8.75
CA ASP A 139 -34.83 1.93 -8.95
C ASP A 139 -34.04 3.09 -8.31
N LEU A 140 -34.65 4.27 -8.23
CA LEU A 140 -34.03 5.41 -7.55
C LEU A 140 -34.01 5.17 -6.04
N ALA A 141 -35.13 4.75 -5.47
CA ALA A 141 -35.24 4.46 -4.05
C ALA A 141 -34.31 3.30 -3.61
N LYS A 142 -34.13 2.28 -4.45
CA LYS A 142 -33.16 1.19 -4.17
C LYS A 142 -31.75 1.69 -3.95
N ARG A 143 -31.29 2.71 -4.66
CA ARG A 143 -29.95 3.29 -4.47
C ARG A 143 -29.75 3.90 -3.08
N PHE A 144 -30.83 4.40 -2.47
CA PHE A 144 -30.78 5.13 -1.20
C PHE A 144 -31.38 4.36 -0.01
N VAL A 145 -32.00 3.20 -0.23
CA VAL A 145 -32.73 2.44 0.82
C VAL A 145 -31.82 2.03 1.99
N THR A 146 -30.58 1.69 1.72
CA THR A 146 -29.60 1.35 2.79
C THR A 146 -29.43 2.51 3.77
N PHE A 147 -29.37 3.73 3.28
CA PHE A 147 -29.20 4.94 4.10
C PHE A 147 -30.49 5.33 4.82
N ALA A 148 -31.66 5.12 4.20
CA ALA A 148 -32.96 5.31 4.84
C ALA A 148 -33.18 4.29 5.95
N LEU A 149 -32.83 3.00 5.76
CA LEU A 149 -32.87 1.97 6.79
C LEU A 149 -31.94 2.31 7.96
N GLN A 150 -30.70 2.75 7.65
CA GLN A 150 -29.75 3.19 8.65
C GLN A 150 -30.28 4.38 9.46
N ALA A 151 -30.89 5.36 8.80
CA ALA A 151 -31.48 6.55 9.44
C ALA A 151 -32.64 6.17 10.37
N ALA A 152 -33.48 5.20 9.96
CA ALA A 152 -34.57 4.70 10.78
C ALA A 152 -34.10 4.04 12.08
N GLY A 153 -32.86 3.50 12.12
CA GLY A 153 -32.28 2.84 13.28
C GLY A 153 -33.03 1.59 13.75
N ASN A 154 -33.93 1.08 12.92
CA ASN A 154 -34.80 -0.05 13.27
C ASN A 154 -34.19 -1.36 12.77
N VAL A 155 -33.60 -2.14 13.70
CA VAL A 155 -32.95 -3.43 13.40
C VAL A 155 -33.94 -4.43 12.79
N ASP A 156 -35.17 -4.51 13.29
CA ASP A 156 -36.17 -5.47 12.82
C ASP A 156 -36.52 -5.21 11.34
N LEU A 157 -36.59 -3.94 10.94
CA LEU A 157 -36.85 -3.53 9.58
C LEU A 157 -35.70 -3.93 8.63
N ALA A 158 -34.45 -3.77 9.06
CA ALA A 158 -33.29 -4.20 8.29
C ALA A 158 -33.19 -5.73 8.22
N VAL A 159 -33.50 -6.44 9.29
CA VAL A 159 -33.60 -7.91 9.34
C VAL A 159 -34.66 -8.43 8.36
N ASP A 160 -35.81 -7.77 8.23
CA ASP A 160 -36.85 -8.11 7.25
C ASP A 160 -36.30 -8.02 5.80
N PHE A 161 -35.48 -7.04 5.51
CA PHE A 161 -34.79 -6.94 4.22
C PHE A 161 -33.79 -8.09 4.00
N VAL A 162 -33.00 -8.47 5.03
CA VAL A 162 -32.05 -9.60 4.95
C VAL A 162 -32.78 -10.92 4.67
N GLN A 163 -33.96 -11.12 5.22
CA GLN A 163 -34.76 -12.32 5.05
C GLN A 163 -35.54 -12.37 3.73
N SER A 164 -35.42 -11.34 2.88
CA SER A 164 -36.07 -11.33 1.56
C SER A 164 -35.56 -12.47 0.67
N TYR A 165 -36.43 -12.94 -0.23
CA TYR A 165 -36.07 -13.89 -1.30
C TYR A 165 -35.28 -13.22 -2.44
N ASP A 166 -35.28 -11.89 -2.51
CA ASP A 166 -34.58 -11.09 -3.50
C ASP A 166 -33.15 -10.77 -2.96
N ASP A 167 -32.13 -11.22 -3.68
CA ASP A 167 -30.74 -11.05 -3.30
C ASP A 167 -30.33 -9.57 -3.22
N GLU A 168 -30.86 -8.71 -4.10
CA GLU A 168 -30.58 -7.27 -4.07
C GLU A 168 -31.11 -6.64 -2.77
N ARG A 169 -32.35 -6.95 -2.38
CA ARG A 169 -32.93 -6.47 -1.11
C ARG A 169 -32.15 -7.00 0.10
N ARG A 170 -31.75 -8.27 0.03
CA ARG A 170 -30.93 -8.89 1.08
C ARG A 170 -29.64 -8.12 1.32
N LEU A 171 -28.93 -7.75 0.25
CA LEU A 171 -27.72 -6.96 0.33
C LEU A 171 -27.96 -5.57 0.93
N PHE A 172 -29.07 -4.91 0.62
CA PHE A 172 -29.41 -3.62 1.24
C PHE A 172 -29.64 -3.76 2.76
N GLY A 173 -30.32 -4.81 3.20
CA GLY A 173 -30.51 -5.10 4.61
C GLY A 173 -29.21 -5.36 5.35
N MET A 174 -28.31 -6.18 4.76
CA MET A 174 -26.99 -6.44 5.30
C MET A 174 -26.17 -5.16 5.42
N ALA A 175 -26.11 -4.36 4.35
CA ALA A 175 -25.37 -3.11 4.35
C ALA A 175 -25.92 -2.10 5.38
N ALA A 176 -27.23 -2.08 5.61
CA ALA A 176 -27.84 -1.24 6.64
C ALA A 176 -27.46 -1.71 8.05
N LEU A 177 -27.56 -3.01 8.35
CA LEU A 177 -27.18 -3.58 9.65
C LEU A 177 -25.70 -3.31 9.99
N GLY A 178 -24.79 -3.44 9.03
CA GLY A 178 -23.37 -3.17 9.24
C GLY A 178 -23.06 -1.70 9.58
N ARG A 179 -23.91 -0.78 9.11
CA ARG A 179 -23.75 0.66 9.37
C ARG A 179 -24.53 1.16 10.59
N MET A 180 -25.50 0.38 11.08
CA MET A 180 -26.25 0.75 12.28
C MET A 180 -25.42 0.62 13.54
N THR A 181 -25.69 1.50 14.49
CA THR A 181 -25.21 1.36 15.85
C THR A 181 -26.21 0.53 16.64
N ILE A 182 -25.93 -0.76 16.86
CA ILE A 182 -26.80 -1.68 17.59
C ILE A 182 -26.24 -1.80 19.02
N ASP A 183 -26.85 -1.08 19.97
CA ASP A 183 -26.40 -1.07 21.36
C ASP A 183 -27.08 -2.16 22.21
N ASP A 184 -28.28 -2.60 21.82
CA ASP A 184 -29.00 -3.68 22.49
C ASP A 184 -28.38 -5.05 22.14
N PRO A 185 -27.80 -5.79 23.12
CA PRO A 185 -27.23 -7.11 22.88
C PRO A 185 -28.20 -8.13 22.30
N SER A 186 -29.51 -8.04 22.66
CA SER A 186 -30.52 -8.97 22.16
C SER A 186 -30.78 -8.76 20.67
N LYS A 187 -30.83 -7.51 20.21
CA LYS A 187 -30.97 -7.15 18.80
C LYS A 187 -29.72 -7.49 17.99
N ALA A 188 -28.53 -7.30 18.57
CA ALA A 188 -27.29 -7.72 17.94
C ALA A 188 -27.25 -9.24 17.75
N GLN A 189 -27.65 -10.03 18.76
CA GLN A 189 -27.73 -11.48 18.63
C GLN A 189 -28.76 -11.93 17.60
N GLU A 190 -29.89 -11.25 17.49
CA GLU A 190 -30.90 -11.52 16.46
C GLU A 190 -30.36 -11.23 15.07
N ALA A 191 -29.72 -10.08 14.84
CA ALA A 191 -29.07 -9.74 13.59
C ALA A 191 -28.03 -10.79 13.17
N ILE A 192 -27.15 -11.20 14.11
CA ILE A 192 -26.15 -12.24 13.87
C ILE A 192 -26.80 -13.57 13.50
N ARG A 193 -27.81 -14.00 14.24
CA ARG A 193 -28.54 -15.25 13.95
C ARG A 193 -29.15 -15.28 12.54
N VAL A 194 -29.62 -14.13 12.06
CA VAL A 194 -30.19 -14.00 10.72
C VAL A 194 -29.10 -13.98 9.64
N LEU A 195 -27.92 -13.44 9.93
CA LEU A 195 -26.78 -13.38 9.00
C LEU A 195 -26.04 -14.72 8.87
N GLU A 196 -25.96 -15.51 9.94
CA GLU A 196 -25.18 -16.75 10.03
C GLU A 196 -25.44 -17.75 8.88
N PRO A 197 -26.69 -18.05 8.47
CA PRO A 197 -26.97 -18.99 7.38
C PRO A 197 -26.36 -18.56 6.03
N TYR A 198 -26.14 -17.27 5.84
CA TYR A 198 -25.57 -16.71 4.60
C TYR A 198 -24.05 -16.86 4.51
N LEU A 199 -23.36 -17.24 5.57
CA LEU A 199 -21.92 -17.50 5.57
C LEU A 199 -21.54 -18.83 4.88
N SER A 200 -22.51 -19.71 4.66
CA SER A 200 -22.30 -21.02 4.03
C SER A 200 -21.88 -20.91 2.56
N ALA A 201 -21.00 -21.82 2.10
CA ALA A 201 -20.55 -21.97 0.72
C ALA A 201 -21.69 -22.22 -0.31
N ARG A 202 -22.91 -22.49 0.14
CA ARG A 202 -24.08 -22.67 -0.71
C ARG A 202 -24.69 -21.37 -1.25
N ASN A 203 -24.32 -20.24 -0.64
CA ASN A 203 -24.83 -18.93 -1.02
C ASN A 203 -23.97 -18.28 -2.09
N ASP A 204 -24.54 -17.30 -2.79
CA ASP A 204 -23.79 -16.43 -3.71
C ASP A 204 -22.61 -15.78 -3.00
N ASP A 205 -21.48 -15.62 -3.70
CA ASP A 205 -20.23 -15.11 -3.12
C ASP A 205 -20.37 -13.68 -2.61
N ASN A 206 -21.14 -12.81 -3.29
CA ASN A 206 -21.37 -11.44 -2.84
C ASN A 206 -22.26 -11.39 -1.59
N VAL A 207 -23.29 -12.23 -1.54
CA VAL A 207 -24.16 -12.35 -0.35
C VAL A 207 -23.35 -12.82 0.85
N ARG A 208 -22.52 -13.84 0.64
CA ARG A 208 -21.61 -14.38 1.67
C ARG A 208 -20.61 -13.35 2.17
N ALA A 209 -19.97 -12.60 1.25
CA ALA A 209 -19.02 -11.55 1.55
C ALA A 209 -19.65 -10.43 2.40
N ASN A 210 -20.84 -9.97 2.02
CA ASN A 210 -21.57 -8.94 2.76
C ASN A 210 -22.04 -9.46 4.13
N ALA A 211 -22.54 -10.70 4.21
CA ALA A 211 -22.92 -11.32 5.47
C ALA A 211 -21.74 -11.39 6.43
N LEU A 212 -20.55 -11.79 5.97
CA LEU A 212 -19.34 -11.86 6.77
C LEU A 212 -18.96 -10.47 7.31
N PHE A 213 -18.85 -9.48 6.42
CA PHE A 213 -18.44 -8.13 6.81
C PHE A 213 -19.42 -7.50 7.81
N THR A 214 -20.73 -7.61 7.52
CA THR A 214 -21.81 -7.12 8.40
C THR A 214 -21.78 -7.81 9.76
N THR A 215 -21.60 -9.13 9.81
CA THR A 215 -21.53 -9.86 11.09
C THR A 215 -20.40 -9.34 11.96
N PHE A 216 -19.22 -9.06 11.39
CA PHE A 216 -18.10 -8.51 12.14
C PHE A 216 -18.32 -7.06 12.58
N ASP A 217 -19.02 -6.24 11.78
CA ASP A 217 -19.39 -4.89 12.18
C ASP A 217 -20.37 -4.89 13.36
N VAL A 218 -21.30 -5.85 13.42
CA VAL A 218 -22.19 -6.04 14.56
C VAL A 218 -21.41 -6.58 15.77
N LEU A 219 -20.52 -7.55 15.59
CA LEU A 219 -19.74 -8.18 16.66
C LEU A 219 -18.75 -7.23 17.36
N LYS A 220 -18.20 -6.24 16.66
CA LYS A 220 -17.12 -5.38 17.18
C LYS A 220 -17.46 -4.70 18.50
N LYS A 221 -18.73 -4.48 18.79
CA LYS A 221 -19.22 -3.89 20.05
C LYS A 221 -19.41 -4.92 21.16
N HIS A 222 -19.62 -6.19 20.81
CA HIS A 222 -19.99 -7.25 21.75
C HIS A 222 -18.87 -8.22 22.10
N ASN A 223 -17.72 -8.14 21.41
CA ASN A 223 -16.44 -8.81 21.66
C ASN A 223 -16.54 -10.33 21.91
N ASP A 224 -17.32 -11.06 21.07
CA ASP A 224 -17.49 -12.52 21.14
C ASP A 224 -16.49 -13.23 20.22
N ALA A 225 -15.28 -13.50 20.72
CA ALA A 225 -14.20 -14.13 19.96
C ALA A 225 -14.52 -15.58 19.52
N GLN A 226 -15.38 -16.30 20.25
CA GLN A 226 -15.73 -17.68 19.89
C GLN A 226 -16.65 -17.69 18.66
N LYS A 227 -17.66 -16.83 18.63
CA LYS A 227 -18.51 -16.67 17.44
C LYS A 227 -17.73 -16.13 16.25
N ALA A 228 -16.83 -15.17 16.47
CA ALA A 228 -15.95 -14.66 15.44
C ALA A 228 -15.16 -15.79 14.75
N SER A 229 -14.65 -16.74 15.52
CA SER A 229 -13.89 -17.89 14.98
C SER A 229 -14.78 -18.79 14.12
N SER A 230 -15.99 -19.14 14.57
CA SER A 230 -16.90 -19.99 13.79
C SER A 230 -17.35 -19.34 12.48
N PHE A 231 -17.48 -18.01 12.44
CA PHE A 231 -17.83 -17.28 11.21
C PHE A 231 -16.67 -17.24 10.21
N ILE A 232 -15.44 -17.11 10.68
CA ILE A 232 -14.27 -17.24 9.82
C ILE A 232 -14.18 -18.65 9.22
N GLU A 233 -14.38 -19.69 10.02
CA GLU A 233 -14.37 -21.08 9.54
C GLU A 233 -15.44 -21.30 8.46
N ALA A 234 -16.67 -20.84 8.70
CA ALA A 234 -17.75 -20.94 7.72
C ALA A 234 -17.46 -20.16 6.43
N ALA A 235 -16.85 -18.97 6.55
CA ALA A 235 -16.51 -18.15 5.39
C ALA A 235 -15.27 -18.66 4.63
N ALA A 236 -14.35 -19.34 5.29
CA ALA A 236 -13.15 -19.90 4.68
C ALA A 236 -13.39 -21.20 3.89
N ASP A 237 -14.57 -21.82 4.00
CA ASP A 237 -14.94 -22.99 3.23
C ASP A 237 -15.28 -22.61 1.78
N GLN A 238 -14.41 -22.97 0.83
CA GLN A 238 -14.55 -22.67 -0.61
C GLN A 238 -14.89 -21.19 -0.92
N PRO A 239 -14.09 -20.21 -0.47
CA PRO A 239 -14.40 -18.81 -0.66
C PRO A 239 -14.22 -18.37 -2.12
N GLY A 240 -15.17 -17.60 -2.64
CA GLY A 240 -15.01 -16.89 -3.90
C GLY A 240 -14.26 -15.56 -3.72
N PRO A 241 -14.01 -14.81 -4.82
CA PRO A 241 -13.24 -13.56 -4.78
C PRO A 241 -13.79 -12.49 -3.84
N ALA A 242 -15.12 -12.34 -3.75
CA ALA A 242 -15.74 -11.35 -2.88
C ALA A 242 -15.59 -11.74 -1.40
N THR A 243 -15.79 -13.02 -1.06
CA THR A 243 -15.58 -13.54 0.29
C THR A 243 -14.12 -13.43 0.72
N LEU A 244 -13.16 -13.71 -0.17
CA LEU A 244 -11.74 -13.49 0.09
C LEU A 244 -11.41 -12.01 0.38
N HIS A 245 -12.04 -11.09 -0.35
CA HIS A 245 -11.89 -9.66 -0.08
C HIS A 245 -12.41 -9.29 1.31
N SER A 246 -13.59 -9.78 1.69
CA SER A 246 -14.16 -9.54 3.02
C SER A 246 -13.33 -10.18 4.14
N LEU A 247 -12.75 -11.39 3.94
CA LEU A 247 -11.80 -11.98 4.88
C LEU A 247 -10.56 -11.10 5.09
N ALA A 248 -10.02 -10.53 4.01
CA ALA A 248 -8.89 -9.60 4.10
C ALA A 248 -9.28 -8.31 4.88
N GLN A 249 -10.50 -7.78 4.65
CA GLN A 249 -11.02 -6.63 5.40
C GLN A 249 -11.19 -6.94 6.89
N VAL A 250 -11.70 -8.12 7.25
CA VAL A 250 -11.84 -8.54 8.64
C VAL A 250 -10.48 -8.64 9.33
N ILE A 251 -9.48 -9.24 8.68
CA ILE A 251 -8.10 -9.25 9.22
C ILE A 251 -7.57 -7.83 9.42
N TRP A 252 -7.81 -6.92 8.48
CA TRP A 252 -7.32 -5.54 8.59
C TRP A 252 -8.04 -4.74 9.68
N LEU A 253 -9.38 -4.81 9.72
CA LEU A 253 -10.20 -3.92 10.56
C LEU A 253 -10.52 -4.50 11.92
N GLN A 254 -10.65 -5.84 12.02
CA GLN A 254 -11.23 -6.53 13.18
C GLN A 254 -10.31 -7.61 13.77
N ASN A 255 -8.99 -7.58 13.47
CA ASN A 255 -8.05 -8.61 13.94
C ASN A 255 -8.05 -8.83 15.46
N LYS A 256 -8.41 -7.82 16.24
CA LYS A 256 -8.49 -7.91 17.72
C LYS A 256 -9.61 -8.82 18.23
N LEU A 257 -10.62 -9.08 17.41
CA LEU A 257 -11.73 -10.00 17.72
C LEU A 257 -11.39 -11.46 17.39
N LEU A 258 -10.28 -11.69 16.66
CA LEU A 258 -9.95 -13.00 16.14
C LEU A 258 -8.98 -13.73 17.08
N ALA A 259 -9.33 -14.96 17.43
CA ALA A 259 -8.39 -15.88 18.05
C ALA A 259 -7.28 -16.27 17.04
N PRO A 260 -6.07 -16.64 17.48
CA PRO A 260 -4.97 -17.04 16.58
C PRO A 260 -5.36 -18.13 15.57
N GLN A 261 -6.18 -19.10 15.97
CA GLN A 261 -6.66 -20.15 15.07
C GLN A 261 -7.55 -19.60 13.94
N ALA A 262 -8.41 -18.65 14.23
CA ALA A 262 -9.26 -18.01 13.21
C ALA A 262 -8.42 -17.17 12.23
N ILE A 263 -7.37 -16.48 12.72
CA ILE A 263 -6.42 -15.76 11.87
C ILE A 263 -5.73 -16.75 10.92
N GLN A 264 -5.25 -17.89 11.43
CA GLN A 264 -4.62 -18.91 10.60
C GLN A 264 -5.57 -19.42 9.53
N THR A 265 -6.81 -19.79 9.89
CA THR A 265 -7.84 -20.26 8.95
C THR A 265 -8.12 -19.22 7.84
N ALA A 266 -8.22 -17.95 8.21
CA ALA A 266 -8.42 -16.87 7.23
C ALA A 266 -7.21 -16.69 6.31
N LEU A 267 -5.98 -16.75 6.86
CA LEU A 267 -4.74 -16.66 6.07
C LEU A 267 -4.60 -17.84 5.12
N ASP A 268 -4.96 -19.06 5.54
CA ASP A 268 -4.92 -20.26 4.70
C ASP A 268 -5.88 -20.12 3.51
N ALA A 269 -7.11 -19.62 3.73
CA ALA A 269 -8.04 -19.31 2.65
C ALA A 269 -7.47 -18.24 1.70
N LEU A 270 -6.85 -17.18 2.25
CA LEU A 270 -6.27 -16.08 1.48
C LEU A 270 -5.02 -16.47 0.67
N GLN A 271 -4.42 -17.66 0.91
CA GLN A 271 -3.42 -18.23 0.01
C GLN A 271 -3.94 -18.45 -1.41
N THR A 272 -5.25 -18.56 -1.62
CA THR A 272 -5.87 -18.75 -2.93
C THR A 272 -6.02 -17.45 -3.75
N VAL A 273 -5.83 -16.27 -3.14
CA VAL A 273 -5.93 -14.97 -3.82
C VAL A 273 -4.92 -14.87 -4.98
N GLN A 274 -5.39 -14.52 -6.17
CA GLN A 274 -4.57 -14.43 -7.38
C GLN A 274 -4.00 -13.02 -7.58
N SER A 275 -2.94 -12.88 -8.39
CA SER A 275 -2.30 -11.61 -8.72
C SER A 275 -3.23 -10.57 -9.36
N GLY A 276 -4.30 -11.02 -10.04
CA GLY A 276 -5.32 -10.15 -10.61
C GLY A 276 -6.20 -9.44 -9.58
N HIS A 277 -6.31 -9.97 -8.35
CA HIS A 277 -7.14 -9.39 -7.29
C HIS A 277 -6.39 -8.29 -6.51
N ARG A 278 -5.92 -7.26 -7.22
CA ARG A 278 -5.07 -6.18 -6.66
C ARG A 278 -5.68 -5.49 -5.44
N GLY A 279 -7.00 -5.24 -5.44
CA GLY A 279 -7.70 -4.64 -4.30
C GLY A 279 -7.63 -5.51 -3.05
N THR A 280 -7.87 -6.81 -3.18
CA THR A 280 -7.77 -7.78 -2.08
C THR A 280 -6.35 -7.89 -1.55
N LEU A 281 -5.34 -7.97 -2.43
CA LEU A 281 -3.92 -7.99 -2.02
C LEU A 281 -3.54 -6.74 -1.24
N ARG A 282 -4.01 -5.56 -1.67
CA ARG A 282 -3.73 -4.30 -0.97
C ARG A 282 -4.36 -4.25 0.44
N ILE A 283 -5.61 -4.69 0.57
CA ILE A 283 -6.27 -4.76 1.89
C ILE A 283 -5.58 -5.78 2.79
N LEU A 284 -5.21 -6.92 2.22
CA LEU A 284 -4.47 -7.97 2.92
C LEU A 284 -3.11 -7.46 3.40
N ASP A 285 -2.37 -6.68 2.59
CA ASP A 285 -1.10 -6.07 2.98
C ASP A 285 -1.25 -5.21 4.25
N PHE A 286 -2.29 -4.36 4.34
CA PHE A 286 -2.57 -3.60 5.55
C PHE A 286 -2.91 -4.48 6.76
N GLY A 287 -3.63 -5.60 6.54
CA GLY A 287 -3.94 -6.58 7.58
C GLY A 287 -2.69 -7.28 8.10
N LEU A 288 -1.84 -7.78 7.20
CA LEU A 288 -0.57 -8.43 7.53
C LEU A 288 0.38 -7.50 8.28
N GLN A 289 0.49 -6.22 7.86
CA GLN A 289 1.26 -5.22 8.58
C GLN A 289 0.84 -5.11 10.05
N LYS A 290 -0.47 -5.02 10.32
CA LYS A 290 -0.98 -4.95 11.70
C LYS A 290 -0.68 -6.21 12.51
N LEU A 291 -0.85 -7.39 11.90
CA LEU A 291 -0.57 -8.68 12.56
C LEU A 291 0.91 -8.86 12.85
N LEU A 292 1.78 -8.33 12.01
CA LEU A 292 3.22 -8.46 12.13
C LEU A 292 3.75 -7.89 13.46
N GLY A 293 3.14 -6.82 13.98
CA GLY A 293 3.48 -6.23 15.28
C GLY A 293 2.98 -7.00 16.50
N THR A 294 2.18 -8.06 16.31
CA THR A 294 1.55 -8.85 17.39
C THR A 294 2.25 -10.19 17.60
N GLU A 295 1.74 -11.02 18.52
CA GLU A 295 2.14 -12.41 18.71
C GLU A 295 1.92 -13.28 17.45
N ASN A 296 0.98 -12.91 16.59
CA ASN A 296 0.66 -13.59 15.34
C ASN A 296 1.66 -13.29 14.20
N GLY A 297 2.70 -12.50 14.46
CA GLY A 297 3.67 -12.10 13.42
C GLY A 297 4.43 -13.26 12.77
N LEU A 298 4.54 -14.43 13.41
CA LEU A 298 5.11 -15.62 12.78
C LEU A 298 4.19 -16.19 11.69
N MET A 299 2.88 -16.18 11.89
CA MET A 299 1.90 -16.59 10.87
C MET A 299 2.00 -15.75 9.61
N VAL A 300 2.32 -14.45 9.77
CA VAL A 300 2.56 -13.55 8.63
C VAL A 300 3.79 -13.98 7.84
N LEU A 301 4.89 -14.35 8.49
CA LEU A 301 6.09 -14.83 7.82
C LEU A 301 5.83 -16.13 7.06
N ASP A 302 5.09 -17.06 7.67
CA ASP A 302 4.70 -18.33 7.05
C ASP A 302 3.79 -18.10 5.86
N PHE A 303 2.79 -17.21 6.00
CA PHE A 303 1.91 -16.78 4.91
C PHE A 303 2.70 -16.20 3.73
N LEU A 304 3.59 -15.24 3.97
CA LEU A 304 4.43 -14.64 2.92
C LEU A 304 5.32 -15.68 2.25
N THR A 305 5.91 -16.58 3.04
CA THR A 305 6.77 -17.64 2.52
C THR A 305 6.00 -18.59 1.60
N ALA A 306 4.79 -18.97 1.95
CA ALA A 306 3.94 -19.81 1.11
C ALA A 306 3.48 -19.06 -0.15
N LYS A 307 3.04 -17.81 0.01
CA LYS A 307 2.47 -16.99 -1.05
C LYS A 307 3.47 -16.60 -2.13
N LEU A 308 4.71 -16.30 -1.74
CA LEU A 308 5.77 -15.82 -2.64
C LEU A 308 6.61 -16.96 -3.26
N ARG A 309 6.27 -18.23 -3.04
CA ARG A 309 6.90 -19.35 -3.73
C ARG A 309 6.52 -19.43 -5.21
N ASP A 310 5.33 -18.95 -5.55
CA ASP A 310 4.89 -18.77 -6.94
C ASP A 310 5.36 -17.39 -7.42
N ASP A 311 6.10 -17.33 -8.53
CA ASP A 311 6.67 -16.11 -9.12
C ASP A 311 5.63 -15.10 -9.66
N LYS A 312 4.33 -15.47 -9.66
CA LYS A 312 3.23 -14.61 -10.10
C LYS A 312 2.93 -13.45 -9.14
N ILE A 313 3.28 -13.58 -7.87
CA ILE A 313 3.10 -12.55 -6.84
C ILE A 313 4.46 -12.28 -6.22
N THR A 314 4.85 -11.01 -6.21
CA THR A 314 6.11 -10.56 -5.59
C THR A 314 5.84 -9.76 -4.32
N LEU A 315 6.89 -9.51 -3.56
CA LEU A 315 6.82 -8.71 -2.34
C LEU A 315 6.32 -7.27 -2.57
N ASP A 316 6.37 -6.78 -3.82
CA ASP A 316 5.82 -5.47 -4.18
C ASP A 316 4.31 -5.38 -3.91
N SER A 317 3.60 -6.52 -3.96
CA SER A 317 2.19 -6.60 -3.57
C SER A 317 1.95 -6.49 -2.06
N PHE A 318 3.01 -6.57 -1.25
CA PHE A 318 3.01 -6.51 0.22
C PHE A 318 4.02 -5.47 0.72
N SER A 319 4.06 -4.31 0.05
CA SER A 319 5.04 -3.25 0.29
C SER A 319 4.94 -2.64 1.70
N THR A 320 3.73 -2.55 2.26
CA THR A 320 3.49 -2.03 3.60
C THR A 320 4.00 -2.99 4.67
N THR A 321 3.74 -4.29 4.49
CA THR A 321 4.26 -5.35 5.36
C THR A 321 5.78 -5.45 5.28
N ALA A 322 6.36 -5.33 4.06
CA ALA A 322 7.80 -5.30 3.87
C ALA A 322 8.45 -4.09 4.57
N SER A 323 7.86 -2.91 4.45
CA SER A 323 8.31 -1.70 5.14
C SER A 323 8.28 -1.87 6.66
N GLU A 324 7.25 -2.48 7.22
CA GLU A 324 7.13 -2.76 8.65
C GLU A 324 8.21 -3.75 9.14
N LEU A 325 8.51 -4.80 8.34
CA LEU A 325 9.63 -5.71 8.63
C LEU A 325 10.97 -4.98 8.68
N ILE A 326 11.23 -4.12 7.71
CA ILE A 326 12.49 -3.39 7.58
C ILE A 326 12.68 -2.38 8.71
N GLN A 327 11.63 -1.64 9.06
CA GLN A 327 11.72 -0.51 9.99
C GLN A 327 11.62 -0.94 11.45
N ASN A 328 10.65 -1.80 11.78
CA ASN A 328 10.23 -2.05 13.15
C ASN A 328 10.46 -3.49 13.62
N ASN A 329 10.68 -4.46 12.72
CA ASN A 329 10.72 -5.87 13.05
C ASN A 329 11.99 -6.60 12.58
N ARG A 330 13.18 -6.01 12.81
CA ARG A 330 14.47 -6.51 12.30
C ARG A 330 14.80 -7.96 12.66
N GLN A 331 14.42 -8.43 13.83
CA GLN A 331 14.65 -9.83 14.20
C GLN A 331 13.84 -10.80 13.32
N ARG A 332 12.60 -10.44 13.02
CA ARG A 332 11.75 -11.20 12.09
C ARG A 332 12.26 -11.07 10.64
N LEU A 333 12.74 -9.88 10.26
CA LEU A 333 13.40 -9.66 8.98
C LEU A 333 14.59 -10.60 8.79
N TYR A 334 15.49 -10.70 9.77
CA TYR A 334 16.65 -11.60 9.67
C TYR A 334 16.22 -13.06 9.60
N LYS A 335 15.22 -13.46 10.38
CA LYS A 335 14.69 -14.82 10.37
C LYS A 335 14.11 -15.20 8.99
N ILE A 336 13.33 -14.33 8.38
CA ILE A 336 12.73 -14.61 7.07
C ILE A 336 13.78 -14.63 5.97
N ILE A 337 14.77 -13.74 5.97
CA ILE A 337 15.89 -13.73 5.01
C ILE A 337 16.65 -15.04 5.07
N VAL A 338 17.05 -15.48 6.27
CA VAL A 338 17.76 -16.76 6.44
C VAL A 338 16.89 -17.94 5.97
N SER A 339 15.62 -17.97 6.35
CA SER A 339 14.68 -19.02 5.94
C SER A 339 14.51 -19.07 4.41
N TRP A 340 14.38 -17.92 3.75
CA TRP A 340 14.20 -17.87 2.29
C TRP A 340 15.46 -18.31 1.54
N PHE A 341 16.65 -17.92 1.98
CA PHE A 341 17.89 -18.42 1.38
C PHE A 341 18.05 -19.94 1.58
N LEU A 342 17.77 -20.45 2.78
CA LEU A 342 17.87 -21.88 3.08
C LEU A 342 16.82 -22.72 2.32
N SER A 343 15.69 -22.13 1.93
CA SER A 343 14.68 -22.82 1.13
C SER A 343 15.18 -23.22 -0.27
N GLY A 344 16.20 -22.55 -0.79
CA GLY A 344 16.71 -22.74 -2.15
C GLY A 344 15.72 -22.38 -3.26
N SER A 345 14.55 -21.81 -2.94
CA SER A 345 13.58 -21.30 -3.91
C SER A 345 14.09 -20.02 -4.53
N ILE A 346 14.24 -19.98 -5.84
CA ILE A 346 14.69 -18.80 -6.58
C ILE A 346 13.73 -17.64 -6.32
N ALA A 347 12.41 -17.85 -6.44
CA ALA A 347 11.41 -16.82 -6.20
C ALA A 347 11.50 -16.19 -4.81
N LEU A 348 11.70 -17.00 -3.77
CA LEU A 348 11.89 -16.48 -2.40
C LEU A 348 13.21 -15.73 -2.24
N CYS A 349 14.29 -16.25 -2.82
CA CYS A 349 15.61 -15.60 -2.75
C CYS A 349 15.63 -14.26 -3.48
N GLU A 350 14.95 -14.12 -4.61
CA GLU A 350 14.77 -12.85 -5.34
C GLU A 350 13.99 -11.83 -4.50
N ASN A 351 12.98 -12.27 -3.75
CA ASN A 351 12.25 -11.38 -2.86
C ASN A 351 13.09 -10.89 -1.67
N VAL A 352 14.20 -11.55 -1.29
CA VAL A 352 15.15 -11.04 -0.29
C VAL A 352 15.74 -9.69 -0.72
N GLU A 353 16.04 -9.52 -2.00
CA GLU A 353 16.58 -8.26 -2.53
C GLU A 353 15.64 -7.09 -2.27
N ARG A 354 14.32 -7.31 -2.32
CA ARG A 354 13.29 -6.31 -2.01
C ARG A 354 13.14 -5.99 -0.52
N LEU A 355 13.58 -6.89 0.36
CA LEU A 355 13.64 -6.66 1.81
C LEU A 355 14.86 -5.83 2.23
N ILE A 356 15.77 -5.56 1.30
CA ILE A 356 16.98 -4.78 1.56
C ILE A 356 16.93 -3.50 0.72
N PRO A 357 16.60 -2.33 1.31
CA PRO A 357 16.57 -1.06 0.59
C PRO A 357 17.92 -0.75 -0.08
N PHE A 358 17.89 -0.05 -1.21
CA PHE A 358 19.10 0.23 -1.98
C PHE A 358 20.15 1.05 -1.20
N ASP A 359 19.71 1.97 -0.39
CA ASP A 359 20.50 2.85 0.46
C ASP A 359 20.80 2.25 1.84
N GLU A 360 20.39 1.02 2.13
CA GLU A 360 20.61 0.37 3.43
C GLU A 360 22.09 0.14 3.69
N LYS A 361 22.62 0.90 4.62
CA LYS A 361 24.03 0.85 5.05
C LYS A 361 24.22 0.07 6.36
N ARG A 362 23.13 -0.38 7.00
CA ARG A 362 23.20 -1.10 8.27
C ARG A 362 23.54 -2.55 8.02
N PRO A 363 24.60 -3.08 8.63
CA PRO A 363 24.98 -4.46 8.44
C PRO A 363 23.90 -5.41 8.98
N PHE A 364 23.79 -6.57 8.34
CA PHE A 364 23.01 -7.69 8.84
C PHE A 364 23.65 -8.20 10.13
N ASN A 365 22.88 -8.37 11.19
CA ASN A 365 23.40 -8.81 12.49
C ASN A 365 22.43 -9.81 13.11
N ALA A 366 22.38 -11.02 12.53
CA ALA A 366 21.60 -12.14 13.07
C ALA A 366 22.48 -13.06 13.92
N ASN A 367 21.91 -13.57 14.99
CA ASN A 367 22.55 -14.65 15.74
C ASN A 367 22.31 -15.99 15.01
N ILE A 368 23.15 -16.29 14.01
CA ILE A 368 23.05 -17.51 13.21
C ILE A 368 23.34 -18.76 14.08
N ALA A 369 24.20 -18.64 15.08
CA ALA A 369 24.49 -19.74 16.01
C ALA A 369 23.24 -20.23 16.77
N ALA A 370 22.33 -19.31 17.13
CA ALA A 370 21.09 -19.66 17.80
C ALA A 370 20.10 -20.46 16.92
N LEU A 371 20.32 -20.50 15.60
CA LEU A 371 19.50 -21.28 14.68
C LEU A 371 19.92 -22.76 14.60
N GLY A 372 21.07 -23.14 15.18
CA GLY A 372 21.56 -24.52 15.20
C GLY A 372 21.78 -25.15 13.81
N LEU A 373 22.16 -24.31 12.81
CA LEU A 373 22.30 -24.78 11.43
C LEU A 373 23.52 -25.72 11.27
N PRO A 374 23.37 -26.84 10.56
CA PRO A 374 24.51 -27.67 10.16
C PRO A 374 25.52 -26.87 9.33
N SER A 375 26.83 -27.23 9.38
CA SER A 375 27.90 -26.55 8.66
C SER A 375 27.60 -26.36 7.17
N ALA A 376 27.11 -27.40 6.50
CA ALA A 376 26.72 -27.33 5.08
C ALA A 376 25.62 -26.31 4.81
N HIS A 377 24.65 -26.16 5.72
CA HIS A 377 23.59 -25.15 5.61
C HIS A 377 24.13 -23.73 5.81
N GLN A 378 25.12 -23.56 6.68
CA GLN A 378 25.78 -22.26 6.89
C GLN A 378 26.53 -21.81 5.62
N VAL A 379 27.27 -22.71 4.97
CA VAL A 379 27.96 -22.42 3.71
C VAL A 379 26.96 -22.16 2.58
N PHE A 380 25.91 -22.97 2.49
CA PHE A 380 24.84 -22.78 1.52
C PHE A 380 24.17 -21.41 1.67
N LEU A 381 23.85 -20.98 2.90
CA LEU A 381 23.34 -19.65 3.20
C LEU A 381 24.26 -18.55 2.65
N CYS A 382 25.58 -18.68 2.86
CA CYS A 382 26.57 -17.72 2.37
C CYS A 382 26.62 -17.67 0.83
N ARG A 383 26.58 -18.82 0.16
CA ARG A 383 26.54 -18.91 -1.31
C ARG A 383 25.27 -18.29 -1.87
N LYS A 384 24.10 -18.54 -1.25
CA LYS A 384 22.84 -17.87 -1.63
C LYS A 384 22.91 -16.37 -1.44
N ALA A 385 23.44 -15.89 -0.30
CA ALA A 385 23.61 -14.47 -0.06
C ALA A 385 24.50 -13.82 -1.15
N ILE A 386 25.61 -14.44 -1.54
CA ILE A 386 26.46 -13.97 -2.63
C ILE A 386 25.67 -13.99 -3.96
N GLY A 387 25.00 -15.07 -4.28
CA GLY A 387 24.27 -15.22 -5.54
C GLY A 387 23.20 -14.13 -5.78
N PHE A 388 22.50 -13.71 -4.72
CA PHE A 388 21.39 -12.76 -4.84
C PHE A 388 21.71 -11.35 -4.34
N LEU A 389 22.69 -11.18 -3.44
CA LEU A 389 23.04 -9.87 -2.86
C LEU A 389 24.43 -9.38 -3.29
N PHE A 390 24.98 -9.88 -4.39
CA PHE A 390 26.32 -9.51 -4.82
C PHE A 390 26.49 -8.01 -5.02
N LEU A 391 25.47 -7.35 -5.59
CA LEU A 391 25.46 -5.88 -5.78
C LEU A 391 25.19 -5.08 -4.47
N ARG A 392 25.06 -5.77 -3.33
CA ARG A 392 24.93 -5.21 -1.98
C ARG A 392 26.09 -5.70 -1.11
N PRO A 393 27.36 -5.39 -1.46
CA PRO A 393 28.52 -6.11 -0.95
C PRO A 393 28.67 -6.05 0.56
N VAL A 394 28.35 -4.92 1.19
CA VAL A 394 28.45 -4.77 2.65
C VAL A 394 27.42 -5.64 3.38
N ILE A 395 26.18 -5.69 2.88
CA ILE A 395 25.13 -6.51 3.49
C ILE A 395 25.42 -7.98 3.27
N CYS A 396 25.82 -8.37 2.05
CA CYS A 396 26.25 -9.72 1.75
C CYS A 396 27.39 -10.15 2.69
N CYS A 397 28.45 -9.36 2.78
CA CYS A 397 29.58 -9.59 3.67
C CYS A 397 29.15 -9.71 5.14
N SER A 398 28.22 -8.90 5.60
CA SER A 398 27.74 -8.94 6.99
C SER A 398 26.97 -10.21 7.32
N ILE A 399 26.32 -10.86 6.34
CA ILE A 399 25.72 -12.20 6.50
C ILE A 399 26.83 -13.23 6.73
N LEU A 400 27.88 -13.22 5.92
CA LEU A 400 29.01 -14.14 6.07
C LEU A 400 29.69 -13.96 7.45
N VAL A 401 29.92 -12.72 7.86
CA VAL A 401 30.47 -12.39 9.19
C VAL A 401 29.55 -12.90 10.31
N SER A 402 28.22 -12.79 10.15
CA SER A 402 27.27 -13.33 11.12
C SER A 402 27.35 -14.86 11.24
N VAL A 403 27.63 -15.55 10.14
CA VAL A 403 27.91 -17.01 10.15
C VAL A 403 29.23 -17.31 10.87
N LEU A 404 30.31 -16.58 10.57
CA LEU A 404 31.62 -16.76 11.21
C LEU A 404 31.59 -16.53 12.73
N ARG A 405 30.73 -15.64 13.22
CA ARG A 405 30.50 -15.45 14.68
C ARG A 405 29.96 -16.70 15.37
N GLY A 406 29.34 -17.61 14.63
CA GLY A 406 28.87 -18.90 15.13
C GLY A 406 29.99 -19.88 15.54
N ARG A 407 31.24 -19.62 15.14
CA ARG A 407 32.43 -20.42 15.47
C ARG A 407 32.36 -21.90 15.05
N ASP A 408 31.58 -22.23 14.03
CA ASP A 408 31.59 -23.57 13.44
C ASP A 408 32.88 -23.78 12.64
N LYS A 409 33.77 -24.63 13.14
CA LYS A 409 35.08 -24.84 12.53
C LYS A 409 35.01 -25.46 11.13
N ASN A 410 33.98 -26.27 10.85
CA ASN A 410 33.85 -26.93 9.55
C ASN A 410 33.34 -25.99 8.48
N ALA A 411 32.53 -24.99 8.85
CA ALA A 411 32.06 -23.96 7.93
C ALA A 411 33.04 -22.79 7.78
N ALA A 412 33.86 -22.51 8.82
CA ALA A 412 34.65 -21.30 8.90
C ALA A 412 35.66 -21.13 7.74
N ASP A 413 36.35 -22.21 7.34
CA ASP A 413 37.32 -22.13 6.25
C ASP A 413 36.64 -21.83 4.90
N GLU A 414 35.55 -22.55 4.56
CA GLU A 414 34.81 -22.29 3.32
C GLU A 414 34.18 -20.89 3.31
N VAL A 415 33.62 -20.43 4.42
CA VAL A 415 33.05 -19.08 4.52
C VAL A 415 34.14 -18.01 4.43
N THR A 416 35.35 -18.29 4.97
CA THR A 416 36.51 -17.39 4.82
C THR A 416 36.97 -17.33 3.36
N ASP A 417 36.94 -18.46 2.65
CA ASP A 417 37.25 -18.49 1.22
C ASP A 417 36.21 -17.67 0.42
N LEU A 418 34.91 -17.84 0.72
CA LEU A 418 33.85 -17.04 0.09
C LEU A 418 33.94 -15.54 0.41
N LEU A 419 34.45 -15.18 1.59
CA LEU A 419 34.69 -13.79 1.99
C LEU A 419 35.86 -13.19 1.18
N PHE A 420 36.92 -13.98 0.93
CA PHE A 420 38.01 -13.57 0.06
C PHE A 420 37.57 -13.52 -1.39
N GLU A 421 37.13 -14.65 -1.94
CA GLU A 421 36.65 -14.78 -3.31
C GLU A 421 35.21 -15.36 -3.30
N PRO A 422 34.21 -14.60 -3.77
CA PRO A 422 34.33 -13.45 -4.69
C PRO A 422 34.31 -12.06 -4.02
N LEU A 423 34.02 -11.90 -2.72
CA LEU A 423 33.66 -10.60 -2.18
C LEU A 423 34.84 -9.61 -2.13
N LEU A 424 35.94 -9.92 -1.44
CA LEU A 424 37.08 -9.00 -1.29
C LEU A 424 37.80 -8.76 -2.62
N VAL A 425 37.90 -9.78 -3.48
CA VAL A 425 38.51 -9.64 -4.80
C VAL A 425 37.74 -8.66 -5.67
N ASN A 426 36.40 -8.63 -5.57
CA ASN A 426 35.57 -7.74 -6.37
C ASN A 426 35.35 -6.37 -5.73
N TYR A 427 35.29 -6.28 -4.39
CA TYR A 427 34.92 -5.07 -3.66
C TYR A 427 36.01 -4.68 -2.66
N SER A 428 37.10 -4.14 -3.15
CA SER A 428 38.28 -3.77 -2.35
C SER A 428 38.09 -2.52 -1.49
N GLY A 429 37.07 -1.70 -1.76
CA GLY A 429 36.76 -0.47 -1.01
C GLY A 429 35.82 -0.74 0.15
N ASN A 430 34.51 -0.84 -0.16
CA ASN A 430 33.45 -0.88 0.84
C ASN A 430 33.52 -2.11 1.76
N VAL A 431 33.86 -3.28 1.21
CA VAL A 431 33.97 -4.51 2.00
C VAL A 431 35.17 -4.47 2.94
N VAL A 432 36.33 -4.01 2.46
CA VAL A 432 37.54 -3.86 3.28
C VAL A 432 37.30 -2.86 4.42
N GLU A 433 36.65 -1.71 4.10
CA GLU A 433 36.32 -0.71 5.12
C GLU A 433 35.39 -1.28 6.21
N TYR A 434 34.39 -2.08 5.81
CA TYR A 434 33.49 -2.74 6.75
C TYR A 434 34.25 -3.75 7.62
N LEU A 435 35.06 -4.62 7.01
CA LEU A 435 35.79 -5.69 7.74
C LEU A 435 36.84 -5.14 8.70
N LYS A 436 37.51 -4.04 8.37
CA LYS A 436 38.46 -3.37 9.27
C LYS A 436 37.84 -2.81 10.56
N LYS A 437 36.50 -2.67 10.60
CA LYS A 437 35.77 -2.26 11.82
C LYS A 437 35.51 -3.41 12.79
N ILE A 438 35.82 -4.64 12.39
CA ILE A 438 35.65 -5.84 13.25
C ILE A 438 36.81 -5.91 14.21
N THR A 439 36.51 -5.77 15.49
CA THR A 439 37.50 -5.68 16.59
C THR A 439 38.02 -7.07 17.00
N THR A 440 39.14 -7.12 17.70
CA THR A 440 39.82 -8.36 18.12
C THR A 440 38.99 -9.24 19.06
N ASP A 441 38.03 -8.67 19.75
CA ASP A 441 37.09 -9.35 20.63
C ASP A 441 35.91 -9.99 19.88
N ASP A 442 35.68 -9.62 18.60
CA ASP A 442 34.64 -10.24 17.77
C ASP A 442 35.01 -11.70 17.43
N PRO A 443 34.10 -12.68 17.65
CA PRO A 443 34.35 -14.09 17.33
C PRO A 443 34.79 -14.35 15.87
N ALA A 444 34.39 -13.51 14.92
CA ALA A 444 34.75 -13.61 13.51
C ALA A 444 36.14 -13.05 13.19
N HIS A 445 36.79 -12.32 14.11
CA HIS A 445 38.02 -11.56 13.85
C HIS A 445 39.12 -12.40 13.19
N ALA A 446 39.43 -13.60 13.70
CA ALA A 446 40.51 -14.42 13.16
C ALA A 446 40.28 -14.80 11.68
N ALA A 447 39.06 -15.22 11.33
CA ALA A 447 38.68 -15.56 9.97
C ALA A 447 38.68 -14.33 9.03
N VAL A 448 38.18 -13.20 9.52
CA VAL A 448 38.20 -11.93 8.80
C VAL A 448 39.62 -11.44 8.54
N HIS A 449 40.49 -11.52 9.54
CA HIS A 449 41.91 -11.13 9.41
C HIS A 449 42.63 -11.99 8.36
N LYS A 450 42.43 -13.33 8.39
CA LYS A 450 42.96 -14.25 7.39
C LYS A 450 42.50 -13.87 5.96
N ALA A 451 41.23 -13.51 5.78
CA ALA A 451 40.72 -13.07 4.48
C ALA A 451 41.32 -11.73 4.03
N LEU A 452 41.50 -10.76 4.95
CA LEU A 452 42.11 -9.47 4.67
C LEU A 452 43.60 -9.60 4.30
N GLU A 453 44.38 -10.46 4.98
CA GLU A 453 45.77 -10.76 4.64
C GLU A 453 45.89 -11.35 3.23
N ARG A 454 45.04 -12.30 2.89
CA ARG A 454 44.99 -12.89 1.54
C ARG A 454 44.66 -11.82 0.49
N HIS A 455 43.71 -10.95 0.77
CA HIS A 455 43.35 -9.85 -0.11
C HIS A 455 44.53 -8.88 -0.29
N GLN A 456 45.25 -8.53 0.78
CA GLN A 456 46.41 -7.65 0.70
C GLN A 456 47.53 -8.27 -0.16
N ALA A 457 47.78 -9.58 0.00
CA ALA A 457 48.73 -10.30 -0.82
C ALA A 457 48.31 -10.32 -2.30
N TYR A 458 47.00 -10.52 -2.59
CA TYR A 458 46.44 -10.47 -3.93
C TYR A 458 46.62 -9.10 -4.58
N ILE A 459 46.32 -8.02 -3.88
CA ILE A 459 46.48 -6.65 -4.38
C ILE A 459 47.99 -6.36 -4.68
N ALA A 460 48.88 -6.74 -3.78
CA ALA A 460 50.33 -6.58 -4.00
C ALA A 460 50.82 -7.35 -5.25
N GLY A 461 50.27 -8.56 -5.49
CA GLY A 461 50.51 -9.32 -6.70
C GLY A 461 50.02 -8.64 -7.98
N LEU A 462 48.83 -8.03 -7.94
CA LEU A 462 48.28 -7.25 -9.06
C LEU A 462 49.13 -6.00 -9.35
N GLU A 463 49.56 -5.29 -8.32
CA GLU A 463 50.43 -4.13 -8.49
C GLU A 463 51.76 -4.52 -9.12
N ALA A 464 52.36 -5.64 -8.69
CA ALA A 464 53.58 -6.16 -9.28
C ALA A 464 53.40 -6.54 -10.77
N THR A 465 52.27 -7.17 -11.12
CA THR A 465 51.91 -7.50 -12.51
C THR A 465 51.72 -6.23 -13.35
N GLY A 466 51.13 -5.20 -12.77
CA GLY A 466 50.93 -3.89 -13.44
C GLY A 466 52.20 -3.17 -13.83
N LEU A 467 53.38 -3.61 -13.34
CA LEU A 467 54.68 -3.08 -13.79
C LEU A 467 55.19 -3.76 -15.08
N ILE A 468 54.57 -4.86 -15.50
CA ILE A 468 54.96 -5.60 -16.70
C ILE A 468 54.29 -4.97 -17.92
N LYS A 469 55.05 -4.21 -18.72
CA LYS A 469 54.51 -3.44 -19.88
C LYS A 469 53.85 -4.31 -20.93
N GLU A 470 54.33 -5.53 -21.11
CA GLU A 470 53.86 -6.50 -22.08
C GLU A 470 52.44 -7.01 -21.78
N LEU A 471 51.99 -6.86 -20.52
CA LEU A 471 50.64 -7.22 -20.09
C LEU A 471 49.62 -6.06 -20.16
N HIS A 472 50.11 -4.85 -20.51
CA HIS A 472 49.23 -3.70 -20.63
C HIS A 472 48.32 -3.88 -21.88
N PRO A 473 46.99 -3.67 -21.72
CA PRO A 473 46.09 -3.70 -22.87
C PRO A 473 46.45 -2.57 -23.84
N SER A 474 46.25 -2.81 -25.11
CA SER A 474 46.42 -1.81 -26.18
C SER A 474 45.45 -0.62 -25.95
N ASP A 475 45.77 0.54 -26.53
CA ASP A 475 44.87 1.70 -26.48
C ASP A 475 43.53 1.39 -27.10
N TYR A 476 43.50 0.59 -28.17
CA TYR A 476 42.26 0.12 -28.80
C TYR A 476 41.38 -0.69 -27.82
N GLU A 477 41.94 -1.66 -27.12
CA GLU A 477 41.21 -2.47 -26.16
C GLU A 477 40.66 -1.60 -25.00
N ARG A 478 41.46 -0.65 -24.53
CA ARG A 478 41.01 0.32 -23.50
C ARG A 478 39.83 1.17 -23.98
N ASP A 479 39.88 1.63 -25.24
CA ASP A 479 38.81 2.44 -25.81
C ASP A 479 37.53 1.63 -26.04
N VAL A 480 37.64 0.36 -26.48
CA VAL A 480 36.50 -0.55 -26.60
C VAL A 480 35.82 -0.77 -25.27
N VAL A 481 36.59 -1.01 -24.20
CA VAL A 481 36.03 -1.17 -22.83
C VAL A 481 35.35 0.12 -22.37
N ARG A 482 35.97 1.29 -22.57
CA ARG A 482 35.37 2.60 -22.21
C ARG A 482 34.05 2.83 -22.94
N GLN A 483 34.02 2.54 -24.23
CA GLN A 483 32.82 2.74 -25.02
C GLN A 483 31.70 1.81 -24.59
N ARG A 484 31.97 0.54 -24.35
CA ARG A 484 31.01 -0.44 -23.82
C ARG A 484 30.45 0.02 -22.48
N THR A 485 31.30 0.40 -21.52
CA THR A 485 30.86 0.89 -20.20
C THR A 485 29.98 2.14 -20.32
N SER A 486 30.36 3.07 -21.24
CA SER A 486 29.56 4.27 -21.51
C SER A 486 28.18 3.95 -22.07
N ASP A 487 28.08 2.96 -22.97
CA ASP A 487 26.82 2.56 -23.59
C ASP A 487 25.91 1.83 -22.59
N GLU A 488 26.47 0.97 -21.75
CA GLU A 488 25.76 0.30 -20.67
C GLU A 488 25.21 1.32 -19.63
N MET A 489 26.02 2.31 -19.27
CA MET A 489 25.58 3.37 -18.35
C MET A 489 24.46 4.23 -18.96
N ARG A 490 24.54 4.56 -20.25
CA ARG A 490 23.46 5.27 -20.97
C ARG A 490 22.17 4.46 -21.03
N ALA A 491 22.27 3.15 -21.26
CA ALA A 491 21.13 2.25 -21.30
C ALA A 491 20.46 2.16 -19.91
N ALA A 492 21.25 2.03 -18.85
CA ALA A 492 20.75 2.03 -17.47
C ALA A 492 20.10 3.36 -17.09
N GLN A 493 20.69 4.50 -17.51
CA GLN A 493 20.09 5.81 -17.28
C GLN A 493 18.75 5.95 -17.99
N LYS A 494 18.65 5.57 -19.28
CA LYS A 494 17.37 5.59 -20.01
C LYS A 494 16.31 4.71 -19.36
N ALA A 495 16.68 3.52 -18.88
CA ALA A 495 15.77 2.64 -18.17
C ALA A 495 15.27 3.29 -16.86
N ALA A 496 16.16 3.93 -16.10
CA ALA A 496 15.80 4.65 -14.88
C ALA A 496 14.88 5.86 -15.14
N GLU A 497 15.10 6.60 -16.24
CA GLU A 497 14.26 7.72 -16.66
C GLU A 497 12.82 7.29 -16.92
N HIS A 498 12.59 6.13 -17.54
CA HIS A 498 11.25 5.59 -17.79
C HIS A 498 10.47 5.21 -16.53
N HIS A 499 11.16 4.92 -15.44
CA HIS A 499 10.56 4.54 -14.15
C HIS A 499 10.49 5.70 -13.14
N SER A 500 11.02 6.87 -13.47
CA SER A 500 11.04 8.02 -12.58
C SER A 500 9.77 8.87 -12.71
N VAL A 501 8.94 8.87 -11.66
CA VAL A 501 7.75 9.73 -11.55
C VAL A 501 8.16 11.21 -11.61
N LEU A 502 9.31 11.56 -11.05
CA LEU A 502 9.81 12.94 -11.02
C LEU A 502 10.19 13.44 -12.42
N LEU A 503 10.82 12.59 -13.23
CA LEU A 503 11.20 12.94 -14.61
C LEU A 503 10.00 12.92 -15.56
N SER A 504 8.93 12.17 -15.26
CA SER A 504 7.69 12.19 -16.03
C SER A 504 6.91 13.50 -15.87
N THR A 505 7.08 14.21 -14.75
CA THR A 505 6.45 15.49 -14.45
C THR A 505 7.27 16.70 -14.90
N VAL A 506 8.59 16.55 -15.08
CA VAL A 506 9.49 17.63 -15.52
C VAL A 506 9.64 17.62 -17.03
N ARG A 507 8.90 18.45 -17.74
CA ARG A 507 8.97 18.52 -19.22
C ARG A 507 10.24 19.16 -19.78
N ARG A 508 10.91 20.03 -19.03
CA ARG A 508 12.17 20.68 -19.45
C ARG A 508 12.87 21.31 -18.27
N SER A 509 14.14 20.98 -18.05
CA SER A 509 15.03 21.73 -17.18
C SER A 509 16.17 22.32 -18.00
N THR A 510 16.50 23.57 -17.78
CA THR A 510 17.66 24.21 -18.36
C THR A 510 18.70 24.39 -17.26
N LEU A 511 19.81 23.65 -17.33
CA LEU A 511 20.94 23.85 -16.45
C LEU A 511 21.71 25.10 -16.88
N LEU A 512 21.83 26.05 -15.97
CA LEU A 512 22.70 27.18 -16.14
C LEU A 512 24.12 26.83 -15.65
N TYR A 513 25.12 27.44 -16.28
CA TYR A 513 26.53 27.26 -15.89
C TYR A 513 26.72 27.72 -14.45
N GLY A 514 27.11 26.83 -13.54
CA GLY A 514 27.39 27.11 -12.14
C GLY A 514 26.55 26.35 -11.13
N LYS A 515 26.56 26.78 -9.88
CA LYS A 515 25.87 26.14 -8.75
C LYS A 515 24.41 26.57 -8.58
N ARG A 516 23.81 27.26 -9.56
CA ARG A 516 22.47 27.85 -9.45
C ARG A 516 21.62 27.50 -10.65
N SER A 517 20.35 27.20 -10.42
CA SER A 517 19.32 27.17 -11.45
C SER A 517 18.42 28.40 -11.31
N LEU A 518 17.97 28.93 -12.44
CA LEU A 518 16.96 29.99 -12.48
C LEU A 518 15.63 29.36 -12.86
N THR A 519 14.68 29.40 -11.94
CA THR A 519 13.31 28.91 -12.17
C THR A 519 12.38 30.12 -12.24
N TYR A 520 11.54 30.16 -13.26
CA TYR A 520 10.52 31.19 -13.39
C TYR A 520 9.21 30.67 -12.81
N LEU A 521 8.75 31.28 -11.73
CA LEU A 521 7.43 31.03 -11.16
C LEU A 521 6.46 32.02 -11.78
N LEU A 522 5.26 31.57 -12.15
CA LEU A 522 4.14 32.43 -12.50
C LEU A 522 3.47 32.84 -11.19
N ASP A 523 3.41 34.14 -10.93
CA ASP A 523 2.62 34.69 -9.84
C ASP A 523 1.13 34.80 -10.29
N GLU A 524 0.20 34.90 -9.35
CA GLU A 524 -1.26 34.89 -9.59
C GLU A 524 -1.74 36.00 -10.54
N ASP A 525 -0.97 37.08 -10.69
CA ASP A 525 -1.22 38.19 -11.61
C ASP A 525 -0.72 37.93 -13.05
N GLY A 526 -0.18 36.74 -13.33
CA GLY A 526 0.43 36.35 -14.60
C GLY A 526 1.83 36.89 -14.82
N SER A 527 2.42 37.57 -13.84
CA SER A 527 3.81 38.02 -13.91
C SER A 527 4.78 36.85 -13.66
N ARG A 528 5.98 36.93 -14.27
CA ARG A 528 6.99 35.91 -14.12
C ARG A 528 8.08 36.39 -13.15
N ARG A 529 8.19 35.73 -12.01
CA ARG A 529 9.25 35.98 -11.06
C ARG A 529 10.38 34.97 -11.22
N ALA A 530 11.60 35.46 -11.43
CA ALA A 530 12.77 34.61 -11.47
C ALA A 530 13.25 34.29 -10.04
N VAL A 531 13.32 33.01 -9.71
CA VAL A 531 13.84 32.51 -8.44
C VAL A 531 15.13 31.74 -8.71
N ALA A 532 16.24 32.18 -8.12
CA ALA A 532 17.49 31.46 -8.18
C ALA A 532 17.49 30.37 -7.09
N LEU A 533 17.58 29.12 -7.49
CA LEU A 533 17.71 27.97 -6.61
C LEU A 533 19.17 27.49 -6.64
N ASP A 534 19.76 27.29 -5.48
CA ASP A 534 21.06 26.64 -5.39
C ASP A 534 20.91 25.16 -5.76
N LEU A 535 21.70 24.70 -6.73
CA LEU A 535 21.75 23.30 -7.12
C LEU A 535 22.45 22.52 -6.00
N GLN A 536 21.71 21.67 -5.34
CA GLN A 536 22.30 20.65 -4.47
C GLN A 536 22.95 19.59 -5.37
N SER A 537 24.26 19.42 -5.28
CA SER A 537 24.91 18.29 -5.93
C SER A 537 24.63 17.03 -5.13
N VAL A 538 23.84 16.15 -5.68
CA VAL A 538 23.71 14.78 -5.16
C VAL A 538 24.73 13.92 -5.88
N GLY A 539 25.80 13.57 -5.19
CA GLY A 539 26.77 12.59 -5.67
C GLY A 539 26.39 11.20 -5.17
N VAL A 540 26.16 10.27 -6.06
CA VAL A 540 26.06 8.84 -5.75
C VAL A 540 27.34 8.19 -6.24
N SER A 541 28.10 7.56 -5.33
CA SER A 541 29.22 6.71 -5.69
C SER A 541 28.87 5.26 -5.37
N PHE A 542 29.11 4.37 -6.30
CA PHE A 542 29.00 2.93 -6.10
C PHE A 542 30.29 2.25 -6.58
N GLU A 543 30.64 1.18 -5.91
CA GLU A 543 31.79 0.35 -6.26
C GLU A 543 31.32 -0.75 -7.22
N MET A 544 31.92 -0.82 -8.42
CA MET A 544 31.65 -1.90 -9.37
C MET A 544 32.51 -3.13 -9.05
N PRO A 545 31.95 -4.34 -9.26
CA PRO A 545 32.74 -5.55 -9.10
C PRO A 545 33.95 -5.55 -10.06
N ARG A 546 35.11 -5.88 -9.57
CA ARG A 546 36.33 -5.90 -10.41
C ARG A 546 36.23 -6.92 -11.56
N HIS A 547 35.69 -8.09 -11.29
CA HIS A 547 35.53 -9.15 -12.30
C HIS A 547 34.44 -8.84 -13.33
N ASP A 548 33.59 -7.85 -13.12
CA ASP A 548 32.69 -7.37 -14.18
C ASP A 548 33.47 -6.84 -15.39
N VAL A 549 34.70 -6.38 -15.17
CA VAL A 549 35.63 -5.92 -16.20
C VAL A 549 36.65 -7.00 -16.57
N LEU A 550 37.21 -7.73 -15.58
CA LEU A 550 38.32 -8.65 -15.80
C LEU A 550 37.88 -10.03 -16.29
N ASP A 551 36.79 -10.56 -15.75
CA ASP A 551 36.23 -11.86 -16.10
C ASP A 551 34.71 -11.89 -15.88
N PRO A 552 33.95 -11.16 -16.72
CA PRO A 552 32.49 -11.07 -16.57
C PRO A 552 31.78 -12.42 -16.74
N VAL A 553 32.35 -13.30 -17.58
CA VAL A 553 31.76 -14.62 -17.85
C VAL A 553 31.93 -15.55 -16.64
N GLY A 554 33.12 -15.58 -16.05
CA GLY A 554 33.39 -16.38 -14.85
C GLY A 554 32.58 -15.89 -13.64
N LEU A 555 32.45 -14.58 -13.47
CA LEU A 555 31.63 -13.98 -12.41
C LEU A 555 30.16 -14.36 -12.57
N ASP A 556 29.58 -14.15 -13.78
CA ASP A 556 28.17 -14.51 -14.04
C ASP A 556 27.91 -16.01 -13.84
N PHE A 557 28.82 -16.87 -14.34
CA PHE A 557 28.71 -18.30 -14.14
C PHE A 557 28.70 -18.69 -12.67
N MET A 558 29.61 -18.15 -11.87
CA MET A 558 29.69 -18.43 -10.44
C MET A 558 28.42 -17.98 -9.70
N LEU A 559 27.95 -16.75 -9.98
CA LEU A 559 26.72 -16.24 -9.36
C LEU A 559 25.49 -17.08 -9.73
N ARG A 560 25.39 -17.54 -10.98
CA ARG A 560 24.33 -18.46 -11.41
C ARG A 560 24.40 -19.80 -10.70
N VAL A 561 25.59 -20.38 -10.54
CA VAL A 561 25.77 -21.62 -9.78
C VAL A 561 25.24 -21.44 -8.37
N PHE A 562 25.59 -20.36 -7.67
CA PHE A 562 25.10 -20.08 -6.32
C PHE A 562 23.59 -19.86 -6.25
N ARG A 563 23.00 -19.23 -7.29
CA ARG A 563 21.54 -19.03 -7.37
C ARG A 563 20.77 -20.33 -7.55
N VAL A 564 21.25 -21.24 -8.38
CA VAL A 564 20.51 -22.48 -8.70
C VAL A 564 20.85 -23.66 -7.79
N GLU A 565 21.93 -23.55 -6.98
CA GLU A 565 22.33 -24.60 -6.02
C GLU A 565 21.13 -24.96 -5.12
N LYS A 566 20.96 -26.25 -4.84
CA LYS A 566 19.95 -26.79 -3.90
C LYS A 566 20.63 -27.46 -2.74
N LEU A 567 20.03 -27.33 -1.57
CA LEU A 567 20.43 -28.07 -0.39
C LEU A 567 20.20 -29.56 -0.67
N LYS A 568 21.24 -30.35 -0.45
CA LYS A 568 21.17 -31.81 -0.60
C LYS A 568 20.63 -32.46 0.66
#